data_a1ab0f0ebff602fdae8c649dd3326a8e
#
_entry.id   a1ab0f0ebff602fdae8c649dd3326a8e
#
_cell.length_a   1.000
_cell.length_b   1.000
_cell.length_c   1.000
_cell.angle_alpha   90.00
_cell.angle_beta   90.00
_cell.angle_gamma   90.00
#
_symmetry.space_group_name_H-M   'P 1'
#
loop_
_entity.id
_entity.type
_entity.pdbx_description
1 polymer ?
#
loop_
_entity_poly.entity_id
_entity_poly.type
_entity_poly.pdbx_seq_one_letter_code
_entity_poly.pdbx_strand_id
1 'polypeptide(L)'
;MAAPALRVSFQDACGSRGAADEGANLSPAVVIGSELPADTAARNALLDCAMGPRWRKKSSEKLRRGRLPAEGLALVARDDAGAVVGTVRLWEVTAGEGGPAALLLGPLAVDPALKSAGIGSKLMLRAIAEAARLGHGAILLVGDEPYYARFGFSAEKTASLAMPGPYEPYRFLALELIDGALDGACGVLRATGRKARKVV
;
A
#
# COMPACT_ATOMS: atom_id res chain seq x y z
N MET A 1 17.72 -27.87 -3.05
CA MET A 1 18.23 -26.92 -2.05
C MET A 1 17.07 -26.03 -1.66
N ALA A 2 16.59 -26.12 -0.42
CA ALA A 2 15.40 -25.43 0.05
C ALA A 2 15.77 -24.01 0.54
N ALA A 3 15.00 -23.03 0.13
CA ALA A 3 15.14 -21.64 0.58
C ALA A 3 14.79 -21.51 2.09
N PRO A 4 15.48 -20.67 2.85
CA PRO A 4 15.18 -20.47 4.26
C PRO A 4 13.91 -19.63 4.42
N ALA A 5 12.95 -20.17 5.18
CA ALA A 5 11.77 -19.46 5.62
C ALA A 5 12.15 -18.37 6.63
N LEU A 6 11.70 -17.14 6.39
CA LEU A 6 11.78 -16.05 7.35
C LEU A 6 10.96 -16.43 8.59
N ARG A 7 11.64 -16.77 9.69
CA ARG A 7 11.03 -16.91 11.01
C ARG A 7 10.94 -15.53 11.67
N VAL A 8 9.75 -14.98 11.72
CA VAL A 8 9.47 -13.87 12.63
C VAL A 8 9.21 -14.46 14.00
N SER A 9 10.20 -14.35 14.91
CA SER A 9 10.04 -14.77 16.31
C SER A 9 9.35 -13.67 17.09
N PHE A 10 8.15 -13.96 17.57
CA PHE A 10 7.54 -13.20 18.66
C PHE A 10 8.20 -13.65 19.96
N GLN A 11 8.96 -12.78 20.62
CA GLN A 11 9.37 -12.98 22.00
C GLN A 11 8.58 -12.05 22.91
N ASP A 12 7.83 -12.68 23.80
CA ASP A 12 7.13 -12.07 24.93
C ASP A 12 8.13 -11.41 25.87
N ALA A 13 7.92 -10.15 26.20
CA ALA A 13 8.53 -9.51 27.36
C ALA A 13 7.43 -9.19 28.36
N CYS A 14 7.27 -10.12 29.31
CA CYS A 14 6.51 -9.89 30.52
C CYS A 14 7.37 -9.13 31.53
N GLY A 15 6.87 -8.00 32.05
CA GLY A 15 7.53 -7.21 33.11
C GLY A 15 6.53 -6.29 33.81
N SER A 16 6.25 -6.61 35.02
CA SER A 16 5.16 -6.26 35.92
C SER A 16 5.13 -4.83 36.47
N ARG A 17 3.86 -4.37 36.69
CA ARG A 17 3.34 -3.50 37.76
C ARG A 17 3.53 -2.00 37.73
N GLY A 18 2.40 -1.34 37.67
CA GLY A 18 2.14 0.04 38.08
C GLY A 18 0.70 0.41 37.76
N ALA A 19 -0.12 0.59 38.78
CA ALA A 19 -1.57 0.78 38.72
C ALA A 19 -1.96 2.16 38.22
N ALA A 20 -3.20 2.20 37.65
CA ALA A 20 -4.10 3.37 37.45
C ALA A 20 -3.72 4.38 36.37
N ASP A 21 -4.31 4.24 35.19
CA ASP A 21 -5.39 5.12 34.72
C ASP A 21 -6.17 4.43 33.59
N GLU A 22 -7.42 4.09 33.86
CA GLU A 22 -8.31 3.45 32.90
C GLU A 22 -8.89 4.52 31.96
N GLY A 23 -8.11 4.91 30.97
CA GLY A 23 -8.59 5.46 29.71
C GLY A 23 -8.38 4.40 28.65
N ALA A 24 -9.22 3.39 28.57
CA ALA A 24 -9.17 2.39 27.49
C ALA A 24 -9.33 3.13 26.15
N ASN A 25 -8.23 3.47 25.53
CA ASN A 25 -8.16 3.81 24.12
C ASN A 25 -8.46 2.55 23.31
N LEU A 26 -9.74 2.17 23.27
CA LEU A 26 -10.25 1.12 22.41
C LEU A 26 -10.05 1.58 20.97
N SER A 27 -8.90 1.25 20.41
CA SER A 27 -8.73 1.36 18.96
C SER A 27 -9.92 0.63 18.33
N PRO A 28 -10.70 1.29 17.46
CA PRO A 28 -11.88 0.66 16.88
C PRO A 28 -11.48 -0.66 16.25
N ALA A 29 -12.25 -1.70 16.56
CA ALA A 29 -12.07 -2.99 15.92
C ALA A 29 -12.33 -2.79 14.42
N VAL A 30 -11.35 -3.11 13.60
CA VAL A 30 -11.51 -3.04 12.14
C VAL A 30 -11.18 -4.38 11.52
N VAL A 31 -11.99 -4.79 10.54
CA VAL A 31 -11.76 -5.97 9.72
C VAL A 31 -11.20 -5.55 8.37
N ILE A 32 -10.06 -6.11 7.97
CA ILE A 32 -9.47 -5.87 6.65
C ILE A 32 -9.85 -7.02 5.73
N GLY A 33 -10.44 -6.68 4.61
CA GLY A 33 -10.86 -7.63 3.59
C GLY A 33 -10.69 -7.07 2.17
N SER A 34 -11.01 -7.91 1.20
CA SER A 34 -11.02 -7.49 -0.21
C SER A 34 -12.09 -6.43 -0.44
N GLU A 35 -11.77 -5.48 -1.30
CA GLU A 35 -12.71 -4.49 -1.78
C GLU A 35 -13.75 -5.16 -2.68
N LEU A 36 -15.02 -4.87 -2.45
CA LEU A 36 -16.14 -5.32 -3.27
C LEU A 36 -16.56 -4.21 -4.25
N PRO A 37 -17.22 -4.55 -5.37
CA PRO A 37 -17.76 -3.54 -6.29
C PRO A 37 -18.68 -2.52 -5.61
N ALA A 38 -19.44 -2.94 -4.60
CA ALA A 38 -20.32 -2.08 -3.80
C ALA A 38 -19.56 -1.03 -2.98
N ASP A 39 -18.29 -1.26 -2.64
CA ASP A 39 -17.48 -0.32 -1.83
C ASP A 39 -17.01 0.90 -2.64
N THR A 40 -17.17 0.88 -3.96
CA THR A 40 -16.59 1.89 -4.85
C THR A 40 -16.99 3.31 -4.48
N ALA A 41 -18.27 3.54 -4.17
CA ALA A 41 -18.76 4.86 -3.78
C ALA A 41 -18.18 5.32 -2.43
N ALA A 42 -18.24 4.45 -1.40
CA ALA A 42 -17.73 4.71 -0.06
C ALA A 42 -16.21 4.96 -0.07
N ARG A 43 -15.45 4.12 -0.80
CA ARG A 43 -14.01 4.30 -0.99
C ARG A 43 -13.68 5.64 -1.66
N ASN A 44 -14.40 6.04 -2.71
CA ASN A 44 -14.14 7.31 -3.39
C ASN A 44 -14.41 8.49 -2.46
N ALA A 45 -15.50 8.45 -1.70
CA ALA A 45 -15.80 9.46 -0.70
C ALA A 45 -14.71 9.54 0.38
N LEU A 46 -14.22 8.39 0.86
CA LEU A 46 -13.10 8.32 1.80
C LEU A 46 -11.84 8.97 1.23
N LEU A 47 -11.49 8.68 -0.03
CA LEU A 47 -10.31 9.25 -0.68
C LEU A 47 -10.44 10.77 -0.86
N ASP A 48 -11.62 11.26 -1.22
CA ASP A 48 -11.88 12.69 -1.35
C ASP A 48 -11.80 13.41 0.00
N CYS A 49 -12.30 12.79 1.07
CA CYS A 49 -12.21 13.30 2.44
C CYS A 49 -10.75 13.30 2.95
N ALA A 50 -10.05 12.18 2.84
CA ALA A 50 -8.73 12.01 3.46
C ALA A 50 -7.60 12.71 2.70
N MET A 51 -7.70 12.83 1.37
CA MET A 51 -6.62 13.30 0.51
C MET A 51 -6.97 14.61 -0.25
N GLY A 52 -8.21 15.06 -0.16
CA GLY A 52 -8.75 16.15 -0.96
C GLY A 52 -8.83 15.80 -2.46
N PRO A 53 -9.55 16.58 -3.28
CA PRO A 53 -9.84 16.23 -4.68
C PRO A 53 -8.60 16.18 -5.59
N ARG A 54 -7.46 16.71 -5.12
CA ARG A 54 -6.21 16.72 -5.88
C ARG A 54 -5.52 15.36 -6.01
N TRP A 55 -5.95 14.32 -5.25
CA TRP A 55 -5.35 13.00 -5.36
C TRP A 55 -5.44 12.42 -6.77
N ARG A 56 -6.48 12.77 -7.54
CA ARG A 56 -6.67 12.39 -8.95
C ARG A 56 -5.70 13.05 -9.92
N LYS A 57 -4.90 14.03 -9.46
CA LYS A 57 -3.91 14.77 -10.28
C LYS A 57 -2.47 14.34 -10.02
N LYS A 58 -2.23 13.42 -9.07
CA LYS A 58 -0.89 12.92 -8.75
C LYS A 58 -0.30 12.14 -9.93
N SER A 59 1.04 12.16 -10.07
CA SER A 59 1.77 11.42 -11.12
C SER A 59 1.43 9.94 -11.16
N SER A 60 1.24 9.31 -9.99
CA SER A 60 0.85 7.92 -9.84
C SER A 60 -0.53 7.61 -10.45
N GLU A 61 -1.42 8.60 -10.61
CA GLU A 61 -2.71 8.40 -11.25
C GLU A 61 -2.57 8.08 -12.74
N LYS A 62 -1.53 8.55 -13.42
CA LYS A 62 -1.24 8.20 -14.82
C LYS A 62 -1.05 6.70 -15.02
N LEU A 63 -0.52 6.00 -13.99
CA LEU A 63 -0.30 4.56 -14.02
C LEU A 63 -1.54 3.74 -13.66
N ARG A 64 -2.53 4.35 -13.02
CA ARG A 64 -3.75 3.70 -12.51
C ARG A 64 -4.99 3.92 -13.39
N ARG A 65 -5.05 5.05 -14.08
CA ARG A 65 -6.23 5.49 -14.83
C ARG A 65 -6.62 4.47 -15.89
N GLY A 66 -7.90 4.05 -15.88
CA GLY A 66 -8.46 3.10 -16.82
C GLY A 66 -7.94 1.67 -16.65
N ARG A 67 -7.36 1.36 -15.48
CA ARG A 67 -6.88 0.00 -15.15
C ARG A 67 -7.58 -0.54 -13.92
N LEU A 68 -7.51 -1.83 -13.75
CA LEU A 68 -7.92 -2.54 -12.54
C LEU A 68 -6.71 -2.67 -11.60
N PRO A 69 -6.92 -2.68 -10.29
CA PRO A 69 -5.88 -3.08 -9.33
C PRO A 69 -5.38 -4.50 -9.65
N ALA A 70 -4.18 -4.82 -9.19
CA ALA A 70 -3.68 -6.19 -9.22
C ALA A 70 -4.65 -7.11 -8.47
N GLU A 71 -4.83 -8.31 -8.96
CA GLU A 71 -5.81 -9.25 -8.43
C GLU A 71 -5.50 -9.59 -6.96
N GLY A 72 -6.52 -9.55 -6.10
CA GLY A 72 -6.36 -9.76 -4.66
C GLY A 72 -5.76 -8.57 -3.89
N LEU A 73 -5.36 -7.48 -4.55
CA LEU A 73 -4.63 -6.37 -3.96
C LEU A 73 -5.41 -5.04 -3.94
N ALA A 74 -6.72 -5.11 -3.90
CA ALA A 74 -7.61 -4.01 -3.52
C ALA A 74 -8.22 -4.34 -2.16
N LEU A 75 -7.82 -3.63 -1.11
CA LEU A 75 -8.20 -3.91 0.26
C LEU A 75 -8.92 -2.73 0.89
N VAL A 76 -9.88 -3.04 1.76
CA VAL A 76 -10.59 -2.06 2.58
C VAL A 76 -10.56 -2.50 4.05
N ALA A 77 -10.53 -1.52 4.94
CA ALA A 77 -10.81 -1.69 6.36
C ALA A 77 -12.24 -1.27 6.63
N ARG A 78 -13.01 -2.12 7.31
CA ARG A 78 -14.38 -1.84 7.75
C ARG A 78 -14.44 -1.80 9.27
N ASP A 79 -15.21 -0.86 9.79
CA ASP A 79 -15.55 -0.81 11.20
C ASP A 79 -16.62 -1.86 11.58
N ASP A 80 -17.03 -1.86 12.84
CA ASP A 80 -18.03 -2.79 13.37
C ASP A 80 -19.43 -2.60 12.74
N ALA A 81 -19.71 -1.42 12.19
CA ALA A 81 -20.94 -1.14 11.43
C ALA A 81 -20.83 -1.57 9.94
N GLY A 82 -19.66 -2.06 9.50
CA GLY A 82 -19.39 -2.44 8.12
C GLY A 82 -19.03 -1.27 7.20
N ALA A 83 -18.90 -0.05 7.73
CA ALA A 83 -18.52 1.12 6.94
C ALA A 83 -17.05 1.06 6.52
N VAL A 84 -16.75 1.52 5.30
CA VAL A 84 -15.36 1.59 4.79
C VAL A 84 -14.64 2.77 5.43
N VAL A 85 -13.72 2.49 6.34
CA VAL A 85 -12.92 3.46 7.09
C VAL A 85 -11.46 3.52 6.67
N GLY A 86 -11.03 2.63 5.77
CA GLY A 86 -9.68 2.63 5.22
C GLY A 86 -9.61 1.90 3.90
N THR A 87 -8.63 2.23 3.07
CA THR A 87 -8.40 1.56 1.78
C THR A 87 -6.94 1.59 1.38
N VAL A 88 -6.49 0.54 0.70
CA VAL A 88 -5.22 0.49 -0.03
C VAL A 88 -5.39 -0.34 -1.29
N ARG A 89 -4.73 0.07 -2.38
CA ARG A 89 -4.71 -0.65 -3.65
C ARG A 89 -3.30 -0.73 -4.20
N LEU A 90 -2.98 -1.84 -4.87
CA LEU A 90 -1.75 -2.01 -5.60
C LEU A 90 -2.04 -2.25 -7.07
N TRP A 91 -1.13 -1.81 -7.94
CA TRP A 91 -1.31 -1.77 -9.39
C TRP A 91 -0.09 -2.35 -10.07
N GLU A 92 -0.30 -3.23 -11.02
CA GLU A 92 0.80 -3.82 -11.79
C GLU A 92 1.49 -2.76 -12.66
N VAL A 93 2.80 -2.71 -12.55
CA VAL A 93 3.69 -1.84 -13.32
C VAL A 93 4.95 -2.60 -13.73
N THR A 94 5.71 -2.06 -14.69
CA THR A 94 7.12 -2.41 -14.87
C THR A 94 7.99 -1.28 -14.36
N ALA A 95 9.12 -1.65 -13.75
CA ALA A 95 10.14 -0.73 -13.25
C ALA A 95 11.05 -0.31 -14.42
N GLY A 96 10.52 0.60 -15.26
CA GLY A 96 11.11 1.02 -16.53
C GLY A 96 10.53 0.29 -17.74
N GLU A 97 10.95 0.69 -18.93
CA GLU A 97 10.55 0.05 -20.19
C GLU A 97 11.28 -1.29 -20.36
N GLY A 98 10.53 -2.39 -20.44
CA GLY A 98 11.11 -3.73 -20.46
C GLY A 98 11.74 -4.18 -19.14
N GLY A 99 11.64 -3.38 -18.09
CA GLY A 99 12.18 -3.66 -16.77
C GLY A 99 11.36 -4.71 -15.99
N PRO A 100 11.81 -5.06 -14.77
CA PRO A 100 11.16 -6.07 -13.96
C PRO A 100 9.72 -5.66 -13.57
N ALA A 101 8.88 -6.69 -13.38
CA ALA A 101 7.52 -6.51 -12.90
C ALA A 101 7.54 -6.08 -11.42
N ALA A 102 6.70 -5.12 -11.09
CA ALA A 102 6.55 -4.60 -9.74
C ALA A 102 5.10 -4.15 -9.48
N LEU A 103 4.81 -3.82 -8.24
CA LEU A 103 3.54 -3.22 -7.86
C LEU A 103 3.73 -1.74 -7.51
N LEU A 104 2.80 -0.89 -7.91
CA LEU A 104 2.69 0.48 -7.41
C LEU A 104 1.61 0.54 -6.33
N LEU A 105 1.98 0.82 -5.10
CA LEU A 105 1.06 0.96 -3.98
C LEU A 105 0.43 2.35 -3.95
N GLY A 106 -0.87 2.38 -3.73
CA GLY A 106 -1.66 3.58 -3.49
C GLY A 106 -2.87 3.70 -4.41
N PRO A 107 -3.83 4.52 -4.01
CA PRO A 107 -3.82 5.32 -2.80
C PRO A 107 -3.98 4.48 -1.53
N LEU A 108 -3.33 4.90 -0.43
CA LEU A 108 -3.60 4.47 0.93
C LEU A 108 -4.30 5.62 1.64
N ALA A 109 -5.46 5.37 2.20
CA ALA A 109 -6.20 6.36 2.97
C ALA A 109 -6.93 5.72 4.15
N VAL A 110 -7.09 6.49 5.21
CA VAL A 110 -7.86 6.17 6.41
C VAL A 110 -8.74 7.37 6.73
N ASP A 111 -9.92 7.12 7.27
CA ASP A 111 -10.82 8.17 7.74
C ASP A 111 -10.07 9.12 8.70
N PRO A 112 -10.07 10.43 8.43
CA PRO A 112 -9.41 11.41 9.30
C PRO A 112 -9.87 11.35 10.75
N ALA A 113 -11.13 10.98 11.02
CA ALA A 113 -11.65 10.81 12.37
C ALA A 113 -11.00 9.63 13.13
N LEU A 114 -10.46 8.64 12.41
CA LEU A 114 -9.78 7.45 12.94
C LEU A 114 -8.27 7.51 12.77
N LYS A 115 -7.73 8.71 12.56
CA LYS A 115 -6.29 8.93 12.43
C LYS A 115 -5.59 8.48 13.72
N SER A 116 -4.43 7.85 13.57
CA SER A 116 -3.62 7.28 14.67
C SER A 116 -4.15 5.99 15.32
N ALA A 117 -5.31 5.45 14.89
CA ALA A 117 -5.83 4.15 15.35
C ALA A 117 -5.09 2.92 14.76
N GLY A 118 -3.98 3.12 14.07
CA GLY A 118 -3.18 2.03 13.49
C GLY A 118 -3.76 1.37 12.23
N ILE A 119 -4.92 1.82 11.73
CA ILE A 119 -5.61 1.22 10.58
C ILE A 119 -4.73 1.25 9.31
N GLY A 120 -4.03 2.37 9.06
CA GLY A 120 -3.11 2.49 7.94
C GLY A 120 -1.97 1.47 7.99
N SER A 121 -1.43 1.22 9.19
CA SER A 121 -0.38 0.21 9.39
C SER A 121 -0.90 -1.20 9.17
N LYS A 122 -2.09 -1.52 9.67
CA LYS A 122 -2.75 -2.82 9.43
C LYS A 122 -2.99 -3.06 7.94
N LEU A 123 -3.47 -2.04 7.20
CA LEU A 123 -3.65 -2.11 5.75
C LEU A 123 -2.31 -2.32 5.01
N MET A 124 -1.25 -1.61 5.40
CA MET A 124 0.08 -1.78 4.82
C MET A 124 0.63 -3.19 5.02
N LEU A 125 0.62 -3.68 6.26
CA LEU A 125 1.10 -5.03 6.59
C LEU A 125 0.31 -6.09 5.82
N ARG A 126 -1.01 -5.97 5.75
CA ARG A 126 -1.84 -6.91 4.98
C ARG A 126 -1.53 -6.84 3.48
N ALA A 127 -1.38 -5.66 2.91
CA ALA A 127 -1.07 -5.49 1.49
C ALA A 127 0.31 -6.08 1.13
N ILE A 128 1.32 -5.87 1.97
CA ILE A 128 2.66 -6.44 1.79
C ILE A 128 2.60 -7.97 1.87
N ALA A 129 1.94 -8.52 2.88
CA ALA A 129 1.80 -9.96 3.06
C ALA A 129 1.07 -10.62 1.88
N GLU A 130 -0.02 -10.01 1.38
CA GLU A 130 -0.75 -10.53 0.23
C GLU A 130 0.06 -10.41 -1.07
N ALA A 131 0.80 -9.33 -1.28
CA ALA A 131 1.67 -9.18 -2.43
C ALA A 131 2.77 -10.26 -2.45
N ALA A 132 3.39 -10.53 -1.30
CA ALA A 132 4.38 -11.61 -1.16
C ALA A 132 3.74 -12.99 -1.39
N ARG A 133 2.57 -13.25 -0.82
CA ARG A 133 1.82 -14.51 -1.00
C ARG A 133 1.45 -14.77 -2.47
N LEU A 134 1.15 -13.70 -3.21
CA LEU A 134 0.82 -13.77 -4.64
C LEU A 134 2.06 -13.84 -5.55
N GLY A 135 3.27 -13.84 -4.98
CA GLY A 135 4.52 -14.00 -5.72
C GLY A 135 5.04 -12.74 -6.40
N HIS A 136 4.58 -11.57 -5.98
CA HIS A 136 5.14 -10.32 -6.48
C HIS A 136 6.53 -10.06 -5.91
N GLY A 137 7.47 -9.56 -6.75
CA GLY A 137 8.86 -9.36 -6.37
C GLY A 137 9.14 -8.05 -5.64
N ALA A 138 8.40 -6.99 -5.93
CA ALA A 138 8.65 -5.67 -5.34
C ALA A 138 7.40 -4.79 -5.31
N ILE A 139 7.39 -3.85 -4.36
CA ILE A 139 6.37 -2.80 -4.22
C ILE A 139 7.07 -1.44 -4.27
N LEU A 140 6.54 -0.54 -5.09
CA LEU A 140 6.97 0.84 -5.24
C LEU A 140 5.86 1.79 -4.73
N LEU A 141 6.22 2.93 -4.18
CA LEU A 141 5.26 3.97 -3.79
C LEU A 141 5.88 5.37 -3.81
N VAL A 142 5.04 6.40 -3.80
CA VAL A 142 5.44 7.78 -3.51
C VAL A 142 4.76 8.20 -2.22
N GLY A 143 5.55 8.40 -1.16
CA GLY A 143 5.03 8.69 0.17
C GLY A 143 6.06 9.29 1.12
N ASP A 144 5.70 9.41 2.38
CA ASP A 144 6.51 10.02 3.41
C ASP A 144 7.46 8.98 4.01
N GLU A 145 8.76 9.11 3.76
CA GLU A 145 9.76 8.10 4.12
C GLU A 145 9.70 7.67 5.59
N PRO A 146 9.62 8.57 6.60
CA PRO A 146 9.53 8.16 8.01
C PRO A 146 8.34 7.26 8.31
N TYR A 147 7.24 7.42 7.56
CA TYR A 147 6.08 6.54 7.71
C TYR A 147 6.33 5.17 7.10
N TYR A 148 6.93 5.11 5.90
CA TYR A 148 7.06 3.86 5.15
C TYR A 148 8.32 3.06 5.48
N ALA A 149 9.38 3.70 6.01
CA ALA A 149 10.61 3.03 6.44
C ALA A 149 10.38 1.92 7.47
N ARG A 150 9.39 2.09 8.36
CA ARG A 150 9.02 1.07 9.36
C ARG A 150 8.42 -0.20 8.77
N PHE A 151 8.07 -0.20 7.47
CA PHE A 151 7.65 -1.37 6.71
C PHE A 151 8.76 -1.89 5.77
N GLY A 152 9.97 -1.35 5.87
CA GLY A 152 11.12 -1.73 5.07
C GLY A 152 11.26 -1.00 3.74
N PHE A 153 10.45 0.03 3.46
CA PHE A 153 10.62 0.83 2.25
C PHE A 153 11.79 1.80 2.38
N SER A 154 12.58 1.91 1.30
CA SER A 154 13.66 2.89 1.19
C SER A 154 13.76 3.46 -0.23
N ALA A 155 14.53 4.54 -0.39
CA ALA A 155 14.82 5.14 -1.70
C ALA A 155 15.99 4.48 -2.44
N GLU A 156 16.71 3.54 -1.83
CA GLU A 156 17.94 2.96 -2.38
C GLU A 156 17.74 2.33 -3.76
N LYS A 157 16.66 1.56 -3.93
CA LYS A 157 16.36 0.84 -5.18
C LYS A 157 15.61 1.69 -6.22
N THR A 158 15.34 2.97 -5.92
CA THR A 158 14.60 3.85 -6.84
C THR A 158 15.46 4.90 -7.54
N ALA A 159 16.76 4.97 -7.25
CA ALA A 159 17.65 6.01 -7.75
C ALA A 159 17.68 6.11 -9.30
N SER A 160 17.57 4.99 -10.02
CA SER A 160 17.53 4.94 -11.49
C SER A 160 16.12 4.92 -12.06
N LEU A 161 15.08 4.97 -11.20
CA LEU A 161 13.68 4.91 -11.59
C LEU A 161 13.01 6.29 -11.54
N ALA A 162 11.97 6.47 -12.33
CA ALA A 162 11.19 7.71 -12.35
C ALA A 162 9.68 7.45 -12.47
N MET A 163 8.89 8.37 -11.93
CA MET A 163 7.44 8.43 -12.15
C MET A 163 7.12 9.16 -13.47
N PRO A 164 5.99 8.84 -14.12
CA PRO A 164 5.59 9.49 -15.40
C PRO A 164 5.00 10.89 -15.18
N GLY A 165 5.60 11.72 -14.38
CA GLY A 165 5.17 13.08 -14.08
C GLY A 165 5.83 13.65 -12.83
N PRO A 166 5.46 14.85 -12.38
CA PRO A 166 6.08 15.49 -11.23
C PRO A 166 5.96 14.66 -9.95
N TYR A 167 7.05 14.49 -9.25
CA TYR A 167 7.15 13.88 -7.93
C TYR A 167 8.43 14.36 -7.24
N GLU A 168 8.54 14.10 -5.95
CA GLU A 168 9.73 14.40 -5.16
C GLU A 168 10.56 13.11 -5.06
N PRO A 169 11.80 13.07 -5.62
CA PRO A 169 12.59 11.82 -5.72
C PRO A 169 12.82 11.13 -4.37
N TYR A 170 13.09 11.86 -3.29
CA TYR A 170 13.29 11.30 -1.97
C TYR A 170 12.05 10.63 -1.36
N ARG A 171 10.86 10.87 -1.95
CA ARG A 171 9.60 10.22 -1.56
C ARG A 171 9.27 9.00 -2.41
N PHE A 172 10.07 8.72 -3.44
CA PHE A 172 9.87 7.55 -4.27
C PHE A 172 10.62 6.37 -3.65
N LEU A 173 9.87 5.42 -3.09
CA LEU A 173 10.38 4.37 -2.23
C LEU A 173 10.06 3.00 -2.82
N ALA A 174 10.90 2.01 -2.50
CA ALA A 174 10.74 0.62 -2.88
C ALA A 174 10.88 -0.30 -1.67
N LEU A 175 10.18 -1.43 -1.73
CA LEU A 175 10.37 -2.61 -0.90
C LEU A 175 10.51 -3.82 -1.82
N GLU A 176 11.65 -4.51 -1.78
CA GLU A 176 11.81 -5.81 -2.41
C GLU A 176 11.22 -6.89 -1.51
N LEU A 177 10.31 -7.68 -2.05
CA LEU A 177 9.74 -8.88 -1.41
C LEU A 177 10.56 -10.12 -1.73
N ILE A 178 11.30 -10.05 -2.83
CA ILE A 178 12.29 -11.04 -3.28
C ILE A 178 13.57 -10.24 -3.51
N ASP A 179 14.66 -10.66 -2.89
CA ASP A 179 15.95 -9.99 -3.03
C ASP A 179 16.38 -9.92 -4.50
N GLY A 180 16.80 -8.72 -4.93
CA GLY A 180 17.22 -8.48 -6.30
C GLY A 180 16.08 -8.32 -7.32
N ALA A 181 14.82 -8.28 -6.89
CA ALA A 181 13.67 -8.13 -7.79
C ALA A 181 13.69 -6.83 -8.62
N LEU A 182 14.43 -5.83 -8.17
CA LEU A 182 14.60 -4.54 -8.86
C LEU A 182 16.01 -4.36 -9.43
N ASP A 183 16.85 -5.40 -9.45
CA ASP A 183 18.20 -5.28 -9.99
C ASP A 183 18.15 -4.97 -11.50
N GLY A 184 18.93 -3.96 -11.90
CA GLY A 184 18.93 -3.45 -13.27
C GLY A 184 17.71 -2.59 -13.64
N ALA A 185 16.76 -2.38 -12.74
CA ALA A 185 15.61 -1.53 -12.98
C ALA A 185 16.01 -0.07 -13.23
N CYS A 186 15.59 0.49 -14.36
CA CYS A 186 15.90 1.88 -14.71
C CYS A 186 14.82 2.49 -15.62
N GLY A 187 14.70 3.83 -15.57
CA GLY A 187 13.79 4.58 -16.42
C GLY A 187 12.42 4.84 -15.80
N VAL A 188 11.46 5.23 -16.63
CA VAL A 188 10.13 5.66 -16.18
C VAL A 188 9.20 4.46 -16.00
N LEU A 189 8.50 4.39 -14.86
CA LEU A 189 7.51 3.34 -14.61
C LEU A 189 6.44 3.28 -15.71
N ARG A 190 6.07 2.07 -16.10
CA ARG A 190 5.02 1.80 -17.07
C ARG A 190 3.89 0.98 -16.45
N ALA A 191 2.64 1.36 -16.76
CA ALA A 191 1.47 0.63 -16.31
C ALA A 191 1.25 -0.64 -17.14
N THR A 192 1.18 -1.80 -16.49
CA THR A 192 0.98 -3.11 -17.13
C THR A 192 -0.34 -3.77 -16.73
N GLY A 193 -0.99 -3.32 -15.65
CA GLY A 193 -2.21 -3.91 -15.13
C GLY A 193 -3.35 -3.99 -16.16
N ARG A 194 -4.29 -4.89 -15.92
CA ARG A 194 -5.47 -5.13 -16.77
C ARG A 194 -6.26 -3.84 -16.97
N LYS A 195 -6.68 -3.57 -18.22
CA LYS A 195 -7.54 -2.42 -18.53
C LYS A 195 -8.95 -2.66 -18.00
N ALA A 196 -9.54 -1.66 -17.36
CA ALA A 196 -10.96 -1.66 -17.03
C ALA A 196 -11.79 -1.63 -18.33
N ARG A 197 -12.84 -2.45 -18.39
CA ARG A 197 -13.79 -2.36 -19.51
C ARG A 197 -14.49 -1.00 -19.46
N LYS A 198 -14.50 -0.27 -20.55
CA LYS A 198 -15.39 0.89 -20.68
C LYS A 198 -16.82 0.33 -20.71
N VAL A 199 -17.63 0.72 -19.75
CA VAL A 199 -19.09 0.56 -19.87
C VAL A 199 -19.49 1.61 -20.88
N VAL A 200 -19.97 1.16 -22.04
CA VAL A 200 -20.55 2.00 -23.09
C VAL A 200 -21.95 2.39 -22.68
#